data_b79d792769b868fd40a64e11a644c26c
#
_entry.id   b79d792769b868fd40a64e11a644c26c
#
_cell.length_a   1.000
_cell.length_b   1.000
_cell.length_c   1.000
_cell.angle_alpha   90.00
_cell.angle_beta   90.00
_cell.angle_gamma   90.00
#
_symmetry.space_group_name_H-M   'P 1'
#
loop_
_entity.id
_entity.type
_entity.pdbx_description
1 polymer ?
#
loop_
_entity_poly.entity_id
_entity_poly.type
_entity_poly.pdbx_seq_one_letter_code
_entity_poly.pdbx_strand_id
1 'polypeptide(L)'
;MALNLPRGARIVAATHNPGKAKELAALLEGRFDVVSAGELGLPEPEETETTFVGNAVLKARAAADRAGLIALADDSGLSVAALEGAPGIHSARWAGPGKDFGMAMDRVRERLEETGFEDLSAWFSCALAVA
;
A
#
# COMPACT_ATOMS: atom_id res chain seq x y z
N MET A 1 9.48 -24.70 -2.50
CA MET A 1 9.17 -25.09 -1.12
C MET A 1 7.94 -24.29 -0.65
N ALA A 2 6.90 -24.96 -0.23
CA ALA A 2 5.74 -24.27 0.29
C ALA A 2 6.00 -23.81 1.73
N LEU A 3 5.74 -22.53 2.01
CA LEU A 3 5.77 -22.01 3.36
C LEU A 3 4.44 -22.36 4.03
N ASN A 4 4.52 -23.14 5.09
CA ASN A 4 3.33 -23.54 5.85
C ASN A 4 3.31 -22.84 7.19
N LEU A 5 2.42 -21.84 7.32
CA LEU A 5 2.25 -21.10 8.57
C LEU A 5 1.14 -21.75 9.40
N PRO A 6 1.41 -22.08 10.66
CA PRO A 6 0.37 -22.62 11.54
C PRO A 6 -0.71 -21.57 11.81
N ARG A 7 -1.92 -22.05 12.03
CA ARG A 7 -3.04 -21.20 12.43
C ARG A 7 -2.69 -20.48 13.74
N GLY A 8 -2.97 -19.20 13.82
CA GLY A 8 -2.63 -18.38 15.00
C GLY A 8 -1.21 -17.84 15.00
N ALA A 9 -0.40 -18.16 13.99
CA ALA A 9 0.95 -17.59 13.89
C ALA A 9 0.88 -16.06 13.82
N ARG A 10 1.80 -15.41 14.50
CA ARG A 10 1.92 -13.95 14.44
C ARG A 10 2.61 -13.52 13.16
N ILE A 11 2.00 -12.60 12.44
CA ILE A 11 2.56 -11.97 11.25
C ILE A 11 2.47 -10.44 11.41
N VAL A 12 3.34 -9.73 10.71
CA VAL A 12 3.30 -8.26 10.74
C VAL A 12 2.67 -7.73 9.46
N ALA A 13 1.70 -6.83 9.60
CA ALA A 13 1.20 -6.01 8.51
C ALA A 13 2.12 -4.80 8.39
N ALA A 14 2.81 -4.67 7.26
CA ALA A 14 3.82 -3.63 7.04
C ALA A 14 3.16 -2.29 6.72
N THR A 15 2.42 -1.76 7.68
CA THR A 15 1.69 -0.51 7.54
C THR A 15 1.67 0.27 8.86
N HIS A 16 1.63 1.58 8.77
CA HIS A 16 1.41 2.48 9.90
C HIS A 16 -0.05 2.96 9.99
N ASN A 17 -0.88 2.51 9.05
CA ASN A 17 -2.31 2.84 9.03
C ASN A 17 -3.12 1.75 9.76
N PRO A 18 -3.73 2.05 10.93
CA PRO A 18 -4.52 1.07 11.68
C PRO A 18 -5.70 0.49 10.89
N GLY A 19 -6.32 1.29 10.04
CA GLY A 19 -7.41 0.85 9.18
C GLY A 19 -6.97 -0.21 8.18
N LYS A 20 -5.80 -0.02 7.58
CA LYS A 20 -5.21 -0.97 6.65
C LYS A 20 -4.85 -2.29 7.35
N ALA A 21 -4.28 -2.23 8.53
CA ALA A 21 -3.95 -3.41 9.33
C ALA A 21 -5.21 -4.21 9.67
N LYS A 22 -6.29 -3.54 10.05
CA LYS A 22 -7.60 -4.15 10.29
C LYS A 22 -8.16 -4.83 9.04
N GLU A 23 -8.07 -4.17 7.90
CA GLU A 23 -8.50 -4.72 6.62
C GLU A 23 -7.76 -6.00 6.27
N LEU A 24 -6.44 -5.99 6.39
CA LEU A 24 -5.60 -7.15 6.11
C LEU A 24 -5.93 -8.31 7.07
N ALA A 25 -6.12 -8.02 8.34
CA ALA A 25 -6.52 -9.03 9.34
C ALA A 25 -7.87 -9.66 8.99
N ALA A 26 -8.85 -8.85 8.57
CA ALA A 26 -10.17 -9.31 8.18
C ALA A 26 -10.11 -10.21 6.94
N LEU A 27 -9.30 -9.84 5.95
CA LEU A 27 -9.12 -10.63 4.73
C LEU A 27 -8.49 -12.00 5.02
N LEU A 28 -7.71 -12.12 6.08
CA LEU A 28 -7.11 -13.37 6.51
C LEU A 28 -8.05 -14.22 7.40
N GLU A 29 -9.27 -13.76 7.60
CA GLU A 29 -10.33 -14.49 8.29
C GLU A 29 -9.95 -14.99 9.69
N GLY A 30 -9.16 -14.23 10.42
CA GLY A 30 -8.75 -14.59 11.78
C GLY A 30 -7.78 -15.78 11.87
N ARG A 31 -7.20 -16.20 10.75
CA ARG A 31 -6.25 -17.33 10.73
C ARG A 31 -4.93 -17.02 11.41
N PHE A 32 -4.57 -15.73 11.45
CA PHE A 32 -3.29 -15.27 11.97
C PHE A 32 -3.49 -14.16 13.00
N ASP A 33 -2.52 -14.04 13.89
CA ASP A 33 -2.42 -12.90 14.80
C ASP A 33 -1.66 -11.78 14.08
N VAL A 34 -2.40 -10.80 13.56
CA VAL A 34 -1.83 -9.71 12.77
C VAL A 34 -1.51 -8.52 13.67
N VAL A 35 -0.24 -8.13 13.68
CA VAL A 35 0.24 -6.92 14.35
C VAL A 35 0.75 -5.95 13.29
N SER A 36 0.49 -4.66 13.46
CA SER A 36 0.96 -3.67 12.49
C SER A 36 2.40 -3.22 12.78
N ALA A 37 3.10 -2.77 11.75
CA ALA A 37 4.41 -2.13 11.90
C ALA A 37 4.33 -0.91 12.83
N GLY A 38 3.24 -0.15 12.76
CA GLY A 38 3.00 0.99 13.64
C GLY A 38 2.91 0.59 15.11
N GLU A 39 2.19 -0.49 15.43
CA GLU A 39 2.09 -1.03 16.79
C GLU A 39 3.44 -1.49 17.35
N LEU A 40 4.30 -2.01 16.49
CA LEU A 40 5.64 -2.46 16.87
C LEU A 40 6.66 -1.32 16.92
N GLY A 41 6.27 -0.10 16.59
CA GLY A 41 7.16 1.05 16.56
C GLY A 41 8.24 0.96 15.48
N LEU A 42 8.01 0.20 14.41
CA LEU A 42 8.96 0.09 13.31
C LEU A 42 8.97 1.38 12.48
N PRO A 43 10.14 1.79 11.97
CA PRO A 43 10.19 2.96 11.10
C PRO A 43 9.50 2.68 9.78
N GLU A 44 8.91 3.71 9.19
CA GLU A 44 8.31 3.64 7.87
C GLU A 44 9.43 3.72 6.83
N PRO A 45 9.58 2.70 5.95
CA PRO A 45 10.64 2.73 4.95
C PRO A 45 10.31 3.76 3.86
N GLU A 46 11.35 4.36 3.30
CA GLU A 46 11.20 5.21 2.13
C GLU A 46 10.87 4.36 0.91
N GLU A 47 9.81 4.72 0.18
CA GLU A 47 9.39 4.03 -1.03
C GLU A 47 10.22 4.54 -2.21
N THR A 48 11.26 3.79 -2.55
CA THR A 48 12.27 4.16 -3.57
C THR A 48 12.05 3.49 -4.90
N GLU A 49 11.11 2.55 -4.98
CA GLU A 49 10.89 1.77 -6.19
C GLU A 49 9.94 2.49 -7.17
N THR A 50 9.95 2.04 -8.41
CA THR A 50 9.18 2.66 -9.49
C THR A 50 7.90 1.89 -9.84
N THR A 51 7.64 0.79 -9.14
CA THR A 51 6.47 -0.06 -9.36
C THR A 51 5.74 -0.36 -8.06
N PHE A 52 4.46 -0.69 -8.16
CA PHE A 52 3.68 -1.14 -7.00
C PHE A 52 4.27 -2.41 -6.39
N VAL A 53 4.64 -3.37 -7.23
CA VAL A 53 5.28 -4.62 -6.76
C VAL A 53 6.59 -4.32 -6.03
N GLY A 54 7.44 -3.49 -6.59
CA GLY A 54 8.71 -3.10 -5.98
C GLY A 54 8.54 -2.49 -4.60
N ASN A 55 7.62 -1.53 -4.46
CA ASN A 55 7.34 -0.88 -3.18
C ASN A 55 6.70 -1.85 -2.17
N ALA A 56 5.80 -2.73 -2.61
CA ALA A 56 5.21 -3.74 -1.74
C ALA A 56 6.30 -4.69 -1.18
N VAL A 57 7.18 -5.17 -2.04
CA VAL A 57 8.32 -6.03 -1.63
C VAL A 57 9.25 -5.31 -0.67
N LEU A 58 9.59 -4.06 -0.96
CA LEU A 58 10.45 -3.23 -0.10
C LEU A 58 9.84 -3.10 1.30
N LYS A 59 8.56 -2.78 1.40
CA LYS A 59 7.87 -2.65 2.68
C LYS A 59 7.79 -3.96 3.44
N ALA A 60 7.47 -5.06 2.76
CA ALA A 60 7.39 -6.37 3.39
C ALA A 60 8.75 -6.81 3.94
N ARG A 61 9.81 -6.67 3.16
CA ARG A 61 11.17 -7.01 3.59
C ARG A 61 11.64 -6.17 4.76
N ALA A 62 11.43 -4.87 4.71
CA ALA A 62 11.83 -3.97 5.79
C ALA A 62 11.15 -4.35 7.12
N ALA A 63 9.86 -4.66 7.09
CA ALA A 63 9.13 -5.08 8.28
C ALA A 63 9.57 -6.47 8.77
N ALA A 64 9.73 -7.43 7.87
CA ALA A 64 10.18 -8.78 8.22
C ALA A 64 11.56 -8.79 8.88
N ASP A 65 12.51 -8.05 8.30
CA ASP A 65 13.87 -7.97 8.83
C ASP A 65 13.92 -7.35 10.24
N ARG A 66 13.12 -6.32 10.46
CA ARG A 66 13.11 -5.63 11.76
C ARG A 66 12.30 -6.34 12.84
N ALA A 67 11.18 -6.97 12.45
CA ALA A 67 10.31 -7.67 13.39
C ALA A 67 10.74 -9.11 13.67
N GLY A 68 11.52 -9.72 12.79
CA GLY A 68 11.82 -11.14 12.86
C GLY A 68 10.60 -12.03 12.64
N LEU A 69 9.61 -11.52 11.94
CA LEU A 69 8.33 -12.19 11.64
C LEU A 69 8.08 -12.17 10.14
N ILE A 70 7.22 -13.07 9.68
CA ILE A 70 6.69 -12.96 8.32
C ILE A 70 5.87 -11.69 8.21
N ALA A 71 6.10 -10.95 7.13
CA ALA A 71 5.45 -9.68 6.89
C ALA A 71 4.60 -9.72 5.61
N LEU A 72 3.44 -9.07 5.69
CA LEU A 72 2.55 -8.85 4.55
C LEU A 72 2.49 -7.35 4.30
N ALA A 73 2.75 -6.95 3.05
CA ALA A 73 2.63 -5.56 2.64
C ALA A 73 1.77 -5.44 1.39
N ASP A 74 1.12 -4.32 1.24
CA ASP A 74 0.49 -3.93 -0.01
C ASP A 74 1.03 -2.59 -0.49
N ASP A 75 0.95 -2.38 -1.79
CA ASP A 75 1.10 -1.07 -2.39
C ASP A 75 0.02 -0.91 -3.45
N SER A 76 -0.73 0.17 -3.37
CA SER A 76 -1.90 0.37 -4.23
C SER A 76 -2.04 1.83 -4.63
N GLY A 77 -2.72 2.05 -5.74
CA GLY A 77 -2.97 3.39 -6.21
C GLY A 77 -3.81 3.45 -7.46
N LEU A 78 -4.18 4.68 -7.80
CA LEU A 78 -4.95 5.03 -8.99
C LEU A 78 -4.01 5.44 -10.10
N SER A 79 -4.21 4.87 -11.28
CA SER A 79 -3.53 5.31 -12.51
C SER A 79 -4.55 5.88 -13.48
N VAL A 80 -4.25 7.04 -14.04
CA VAL A 80 -5.13 7.74 -14.97
C VAL A 80 -4.44 7.84 -16.34
N ALA A 81 -5.08 7.29 -17.37
CA ALA A 81 -4.48 7.19 -18.71
C ALA A 81 -4.07 8.56 -19.27
N ALA A 82 -4.94 9.56 -19.17
CA ALA A 82 -4.67 10.92 -19.66
C ALA A 82 -3.53 11.63 -18.91
N LEU A 83 -3.13 11.12 -17.75
CA LEU A 83 -2.03 11.65 -16.95
C LEU A 83 -0.79 10.75 -17.01
N GLU A 84 -0.68 9.95 -18.06
CA GLU A 84 0.44 9.01 -18.25
C GLU A 84 0.62 8.03 -17.08
N GLY A 85 -0.50 7.64 -16.48
CA GLY A 85 -0.51 6.72 -15.34
C GLY A 85 -0.41 7.38 -13.96
N ALA A 86 -0.25 8.71 -13.90
CA ALA A 86 -0.25 9.40 -12.60
C ALA A 86 -1.66 9.38 -11.97
N PRO A 87 -1.77 9.47 -10.65
CA PRO A 87 -0.71 9.53 -9.64
C PRO A 87 0.05 8.21 -9.42
N GLY A 88 -0.50 7.05 -9.81
CA GLY A 88 0.17 5.76 -9.75
C GLY A 88 0.72 5.45 -8.35
N ILE A 89 2.01 5.13 -8.27
CA ILE A 89 2.68 4.84 -6.99
C ILE A 89 2.69 6.04 -6.03
N HIS A 90 2.41 7.24 -6.52
CA HIS A 90 2.36 8.47 -5.72
C HIS A 90 0.95 8.83 -5.25
N SER A 91 -0.03 7.94 -5.40
CA SER A 91 -1.43 8.23 -5.06
C SER A 91 -1.61 8.75 -3.64
N ALA A 92 -0.99 8.11 -2.65
CA ALA A 92 -1.05 8.56 -1.27
C ALA A 92 -0.35 9.91 -1.05
N ARG A 93 0.71 10.18 -1.80
CA ARG A 93 1.44 11.46 -1.71
C ARG A 93 0.61 12.63 -2.19
N TRP A 94 -0.26 12.40 -3.17
CA TRP A 94 -1.17 13.45 -3.67
C TRP A 94 -2.19 13.86 -2.64
N ALA A 95 -2.48 13.01 -1.65
CA ALA A 95 -3.34 13.33 -0.51
C ALA A 95 -2.62 14.17 0.56
N GLY A 96 -1.30 14.33 0.46
CA GLY A 96 -0.49 15.07 1.41
C GLY A 96 -0.29 14.36 2.76
N PRO A 97 0.46 15.00 3.69
CA PRO A 97 0.75 14.42 5.00
C PRO A 97 -0.49 14.11 5.83
N GLY A 98 -1.55 14.89 5.64
CA GLY A 98 -2.84 14.71 6.33
C GLY A 98 -3.72 13.63 5.75
N LYS A 99 -3.28 12.95 4.69
CA LYS A 99 -4.04 11.91 3.97
C LYS A 99 -5.44 12.36 3.56
N ASP A 100 -5.51 13.58 3.03
CA ASP A 100 -6.75 14.16 2.51
C ASP A 100 -7.01 13.66 1.08
N PHE A 101 -7.76 12.56 0.96
CA PHE A 101 -8.09 11.97 -0.34
C PHE A 101 -9.04 12.84 -1.15
N GLY A 102 -9.84 13.70 -0.52
CA GLY A 102 -10.62 14.74 -1.22
C GLY A 102 -9.71 15.67 -1.99
N MET A 103 -8.64 16.14 -1.38
CA MET A 103 -7.61 16.96 -2.03
C MET A 103 -6.92 16.20 -3.16
N ALA A 104 -6.62 14.91 -2.97
CA ALA A 104 -6.02 14.08 -4.02
C ALA A 104 -6.95 13.96 -5.23
N MET A 105 -8.24 13.75 -5.01
CA MET A 105 -9.24 13.69 -6.08
C MET A 105 -9.35 15.02 -6.82
N ASP A 106 -9.33 16.13 -6.10
CA ASP A 106 -9.34 17.47 -6.71
C ASP A 106 -8.11 17.70 -7.60
N ARG A 107 -6.94 17.24 -7.15
CA ARG A 107 -5.72 17.32 -7.97
C ARG A 107 -5.81 16.50 -9.25
N VAL A 108 -6.38 15.30 -9.18
CA VAL A 108 -6.64 14.48 -10.38
C VAL A 108 -7.56 15.24 -11.34
N ARG A 109 -8.65 15.81 -10.82
CA ARG A 109 -9.61 16.56 -11.61
C ARG A 109 -8.97 17.77 -12.29
N GLU A 110 -8.20 18.56 -11.55
CA GLU A 110 -7.49 19.73 -12.09
C GLU A 110 -6.55 19.35 -13.23
N ARG A 111 -5.80 18.25 -13.06
CA ARG A 111 -4.92 17.73 -14.11
C ARG A 111 -5.68 17.25 -15.33
N LEU A 112 -6.83 16.59 -15.13
CA LEU A 112 -7.71 16.18 -16.23
C LEU A 112 -8.27 17.37 -16.99
N GLU A 113 -8.61 18.45 -16.31
CA GLU A 113 -9.06 19.71 -16.94
C GLU A 113 -8.01 20.27 -17.89
N GLU A 114 -6.73 20.20 -17.51
CA GLU A 114 -5.60 20.61 -18.35
C GLU A 114 -5.50 19.76 -19.63
N THR A 115 -5.94 18.51 -19.60
CA THR A 115 -5.93 17.62 -20.77
C THR A 115 -7.17 17.75 -21.65
N GLY A 116 -8.19 18.51 -21.22
CA GLY A 116 -9.45 18.68 -21.94
C GLY A 116 -10.47 17.56 -21.73
N PHE A 117 -10.27 16.67 -20.77
CA PHE A 117 -11.14 15.53 -20.45
C PHE A 117 -11.39 14.55 -21.63
N GLU A 118 -10.45 14.42 -22.55
CA GLU A 118 -10.60 13.55 -23.72
C GLU A 118 -10.62 12.06 -23.39
N ASP A 119 -9.75 11.64 -22.45
CA ASP A 119 -9.67 10.25 -22.00
C ASP A 119 -9.83 10.20 -20.48
N LEU A 120 -10.91 9.59 -20.04
CA LEU A 120 -11.21 9.43 -18.60
C LEU A 120 -10.92 8.02 -18.09
N SER A 121 -10.21 7.21 -18.88
CA SER A 121 -9.84 5.86 -18.46
C SER A 121 -8.92 5.88 -17.26
N ALA A 122 -9.23 5.06 -16.27
CA ALA A 122 -8.46 4.94 -15.05
C ALA A 122 -8.58 3.52 -14.48
N TRP A 123 -7.61 3.12 -13.68
CA TRP A 123 -7.64 1.82 -13.01
C TRP A 123 -6.95 1.90 -11.66
N PHE A 124 -7.38 1.04 -10.75
CA PHE A 124 -6.67 0.81 -9.50
C PHE A 124 -5.77 -0.40 -9.63
N SER A 125 -4.59 -0.30 -9.04
CA SER A 125 -3.66 -1.42 -8.90
C SER A 125 -3.42 -1.69 -7.42
N CYS A 126 -3.31 -2.97 -7.08
CA CYS A 126 -2.92 -3.38 -5.73
C CYS A 126 -1.92 -4.52 -5.86
N ALA A 127 -0.73 -4.32 -5.33
CA ALA A 127 0.30 -5.36 -5.25
C ALA A 127 0.41 -5.83 -3.80
N LEU A 128 0.44 -7.14 -3.60
CA LEU A 128 0.65 -7.76 -2.30
C LEU A 128 1.98 -8.48 -2.30
N ALA A 129 2.73 -8.35 -1.21
CA ALA A 129 4.00 -9.03 -1.04
C ALA A 129 4.08 -9.66 0.36
N VAL A 130 4.69 -10.85 0.39
CA VAL A 130 4.97 -11.57 1.64
C VAL A 130 6.47 -11.79 1.73
N ALA A 131 7.04 -11.46 2.85
CA ALA A 131 8.47 -11.66 3.09
C ALA A 131 8.71 -12.37 4.43
#